data_ee8f86fdd9c90edea2fec79b6f8788ef
#
_entry.id   ee8f86fdd9c90edea2fec79b6f8788ef
#
_cell.length_a   1.000
_cell.length_b   1.000
_cell.length_c   1.000
_cell.angle_alpha   90.00
_cell.angle_beta   90.00
_cell.angle_gamma   90.00
#
_symmetry.space_group_name_H-M   'P 1'
#
loop_
_entity.id
_entity.type
_entity.pdbx_description
1 polymer ?
#
loop_
_entity_poly.entity_id
_entity_poly.type
_entity_poly.pdbx_seq_one_letter_code
_entity_poly.pdbx_strand_id
1 'polypeptide(L)'
;VEHIKKVTSGSTREIGVYVNEVYASVITAGTHLAPTMKVAEAAKVIENSQRDINIAFVNELSKIFNKMGIDTRDVLEAAGTKWNFLPFRPGLVGGHCIGVDPYYLAQCAQRYGYNPEIILAGRRMNDGMGEYVAQQVIKLMLKKGIQVLGSHILILGFTFKENCPDVRNTK
;
A
#
# COMPACT_ATOMS: atom_id res chain seq x y z
N VAL A 1 8.22 -17.56 5.95
CA VAL A 1 7.58 -17.12 7.21
C VAL A 1 8.63 -16.98 8.30
N GLU A 2 9.54 -17.91 8.45
CA GLU A 2 10.57 -17.98 9.50
C GLU A 2 11.59 -16.82 9.48
N HIS A 3 11.85 -16.26 8.29
CA HIS A 3 12.84 -15.19 8.08
C HIS A 3 12.27 -13.77 8.21
N ILE A 4 11.07 -13.62 8.75
CA ILE A 4 10.45 -12.32 9.00
C ILE A 4 10.10 -12.24 10.48
N LYS A 5 10.61 -11.21 11.17
CA LYS A 5 10.32 -10.94 12.58
C LYS A 5 8.81 -10.91 12.83
N LYS A 6 8.36 -11.54 13.90
CA LYS A 6 6.96 -11.57 14.29
C LYS A 6 6.71 -10.71 15.51
N VAL A 7 5.59 -10.00 15.49
CA VAL A 7 5.06 -9.33 16.67
C VAL A 7 4.12 -10.30 17.38
N THR A 8 4.34 -10.48 18.66
CA THR A 8 3.56 -11.37 19.53
C THR A 8 2.96 -10.57 20.68
N SER A 9 1.89 -11.07 21.27
CA SER A 9 1.26 -10.50 22.47
C SER A 9 0.35 -11.53 23.12
N GLY A 10 -0.22 -11.21 24.28
CA GLY A 10 -1.17 -12.06 24.98
C GLY A 10 -2.21 -11.26 25.74
N SER A 11 -3.25 -11.93 26.21
CA SER A 11 -4.31 -11.35 27.05
C SER A 11 -3.79 -10.91 28.41
N THR A 12 -2.78 -11.60 28.93
CA THR A 12 -1.98 -11.21 30.10
C THR A 12 -0.50 -11.20 29.72
N ARG A 13 0.35 -10.66 30.60
CA ARG A 13 1.79 -10.65 30.39
C ARG A 13 2.36 -12.07 30.32
N GLU A 14 1.91 -12.95 31.19
CA GLU A 14 2.35 -14.35 31.24
C GLU A 14 2.01 -15.11 29.97
N ILE A 15 0.77 -14.95 29.47
CA ILE A 15 0.35 -15.54 28.19
C ILE A 15 1.15 -14.94 27.04
N GLY A 16 1.41 -13.63 27.06
CA GLY A 16 2.25 -12.96 26.06
C GLY A 16 3.66 -13.55 25.99
N VAL A 17 4.30 -13.77 27.13
CA VAL A 17 5.62 -14.40 27.21
C VAL A 17 5.57 -15.83 26.65
N TYR A 18 4.61 -16.64 27.09
CA TYR A 18 4.44 -17.99 26.57
C TYR A 18 4.26 -18.04 25.05
N VAL A 19 3.37 -17.20 24.48
CA VAL A 19 3.16 -17.10 23.03
C VAL A 19 4.45 -16.67 22.33
N ASN A 20 5.17 -15.71 22.92
CA ASN A 20 6.43 -15.24 22.36
C ASN A 20 7.50 -16.34 22.30
N GLU A 21 7.62 -17.16 23.33
CA GLU A 21 8.57 -18.30 23.39
C GLU A 21 8.23 -19.35 22.33
N VAL A 22 6.94 -19.68 22.17
CA VAL A 22 6.49 -20.61 21.12
C VAL A 22 6.86 -20.09 19.72
N TYR A 23 6.61 -18.81 19.44
CA TYR A 23 7.00 -18.24 18.15
C TYR A 23 8.52 -18.15 17.99
N ALA A 24 9.25 -17.77 19.04
CA ALA A 24 10.71 -17.68 19.01
C ALA A 24 11.38 -19.02 18.72
N SER A 25 10.75 -20.15 19.07
CA SER A 25 11.30 -21.48 18.78
C SER A 25 11.33 -21.83 17.29
N VAL A 26 10.52 -21.16 16.45
CA VAL A 26 10.41 -21.43 15.00
C VAL A 26 10.76 -20.24 14.12
N ILE A 27 10.81 -19.02 14.65
CA ILE A 27 11.09 -17.81 13.87
C ILE A 27 12.56 -17.42 14.02
N THR A 28 13.34 -17.73 13.01
CA THR A 28 14.80 -17.46 12.98
C THR A 28 15.12 -15.96 12.95
N ALA A 29 14.24 -15.14 12.40
CA ALA A 29 14.35 -13.67 12.39
C ALA A 29 14.05 -13.02 13.75
N GLY A 30 13.65 -13.82 14.75
CA GLY A 30 13.28 -13.38 16.09
C GLY A 30 11.86 -12.83 16.20
N THR A 31 11.49 -12.50 17.41
CA THR A 31 10.16 -11.99 17.78
C THR A 31 10.26 -10.64 18.48
N HIS A 32 9.13 -9.95 18.57
CA HIS A 32 8.94 -8.75 19.38
C HIS A 32 7.68 -8.90 20.21
N LEU A 33 7.84 -8.98 21.52
CA LEU A 33 6.71 -9.05 22.45
C LEU A 33 6.12 -7.65 22.66
N ALA A 34 4.96 -7.42 22.08
CA ALA A 34 4.21 -6.19 22.31
C ALA A 34 3.57 -6.18 23.71
N PRO A 35 3.47 -5.02 24.38
CA PRO A 35 2.97 -4.92 25.73
C PRO A 35 1.49 -5.30 25.88
N THR A 36 0.70 -5.14 24.82
CA THR A 36 -0.73 -5.51 24.78
C THR A 36 -1.13 -5.97 23.38
N MET A 37 -2.24 -6.72 23.30
CA MET A 37 -2.82 -7.12 22.01
C MET A 37 -3.17 -5.90 21.13
N LYS A 38 -3.72 -4.84 21.75
CA LYS A 38 -4.05 -3.58 21.01
C LYS A 38 -2.83 -2.97 20.34
N VAL A 39 -1.67 -3.00 21.01
CA VAL A 39 -0.41 -2.50 20.42
C VAL A 39 0.04 -3.39 19.27
N ALA A 40 -0.05 -4.71 19.39
CA ALA A 40 0.30 -5.64 18.33
C ALA A 40 -0.59 -5.47 17.09
N GLU A 41 -1.90 -5.35 17.30
CA GLU A 41 -2.88 -5.09 16.24
C GLU A 41 -2.63 -3.74 15.55
N ALA A 42 -2.43 -2.68 16.33
CA ALA A 42 -2.13 -1.36 15.81
C ALA A 42 -0.84 -1.36 14.98
N ALA A 43 0.21 -2.06 15.43
CA ALA A 43 1.47 -2.17 14.70
C ALA A 43 1.26 -2.76 13.29
N LYS A 44 0.38 -3.77 13.14
CA LYS A 44 0.08 -4.35 11.83
C LYS A 44 -0.70 -3.39 10.93
N VAL A 45 -1.69 -2.72 11.48
CA VAL A 45 -2.52 -1.77 10.73
C VAL A 45 -1.70 -0.58 10.25
N ILE A 46 -0.81 -0.02 11.08
CA ILE A 46 0.02 1.12 10.67
C ILE A 46 1.08 0.75 9.64
N GLU A 47 1.61 -0.49 9.64
CA GLU A 47 2.52 -0.97 8.60
C GLU A 47 1.86 -0.88 7.21
N ASN A 48 0.62 -1.34 7.09
CA ASN A 48 -0.12 -1.31 5.85
C ASN A 48 -0.58 0.11 5.48
N SER A 49 -1.04 0.90 6.45
CA SER A 49 -1.46 2.29 6.23
C SER A 49 -0.29 3.19 5.81
N GLN A 50 0.88 3.02 6.40
CA GLN A 50 2.09 3.74 6.02
C GLN A 50 2.50 3.42 4.58
N ARG A 51 2.42 2.16 4.16
CA ARG A 51 2.69 1.74 2.79
C ARG A 51 1.69 2.37 1.81
N ASP A 52 0.41 2.34 2.14
CA ASP A 52 -0.65 2.96 1.33
C ASP A 52 -0.43 4.46 1.13
N ILE A 53 -0.11 5.19 2.19
CA ILE A 53 0.16 6.64 2.13
C ILE A 53 1.41 6.94 1.29
N ASN A 54 2.48 6.17 1.42
CA ASN A 54 3.68 6.37 0.62
C ASN A 54 3.44 6.10 -0.87
N ILE A 55 2.63 5.08 -1.20
CA ILE A 55 2.21 4.84 -2.58
C ILE A 55 1.33 6.00 -3.09
N ALA A 56 0.40 6.50 -2.28
CA ALA A 56 -0.42 7.64 -2.64
C ALA A 56 0.42 8.89 -2.93
N PHE A 57 1.45 9.14 -2.12
CA PHE A 57 2.39 10.24 -2.34
C PHE A 57 3.10 10.13 -3.69
N VAL A 58 3.69 8.99 -4.03
CA VAL A 58 4.38 8.82 -5.32
C VAL A 58 3.39 8.78 -6.50
N ASN A 59 2.16 8.32 -6.29
CA ASN A 59 1.07 8.43 -7.26
C ASN A 59 0.72 9.88 -7.56
N GLU A 60 0.62 10.72 -6.54
CA GLU A 60 0.38 12.16 -6.70
C GLU A 60 1.54 12.83 -7.46
N LEU A 61 2.79 12.52 -7.09
CA LEU A 61 3.97 12.99 -7.81
C LEU A 61 3.92 12.62 -9.30
N SER A 62 3.50 11.40 -9.63
CA SER A 62 3.38 10.98 -11.03
C SER A 62 2.36 11.82 -11.81
N LYS A 63 1.24 12.21 -11.17
CA LYS A 63 0.24 13.10 -11.78
C LYS A 63 0.78 14.53 -11.97
N ILE A 64 1.53 15.02 -10.99
CA ILE A 64 2.16 16.35 -11.04
C ILE A 64 3.19 16.40 -12.17
N PHE A 65 4.14 15.46 -12.18
CA PHE A 65 5.23 15.44 -13.17
C PHE A 65 4.72 15.18 -14.58
N ASN A 66 3.68 14.36 -14.75
CA ASN A 66 3.02 14.20 -16.03
C ASN A 66 2.48 15.53 -16.58
N LYS A 67 1.89 16.38 -15.72
CA LYS A 67 1.44 17.74 -16.12
C LYS A 67 2.59 18.69 -16.41
N MET A 68 3.72 18.52 -15.76
CA MET A 68 4.93 19.33 -15.95
C MET A 68 5.77 18.87 -17.16
N GLY A 69 5.45 17.72 -17.76
CA GLY A 69 6.25 17.13 -18.83
C GLY A 69 7.59 16.55 -18.35
N ILE A 70 7.68 16.18 -17.08
CA ILE A 70 8.87 15.59 -16.46
C ILE A 70 8.66 14.08 -16.32
N ASP A 71 9.68 13.28 -16.62
CA ASP A 71 9.63 11.84 -16.39
C ASP A 71 9.72 11.53 -14.88
N THR A 72 8.66 10.90 -14.37
CA THR A 72 8.58 10.53 -12.95
C THR A 72 9.66 9.55 -12.55
N ARG A 73 10.07 8.65 -13.44
CA ARG A 73 11.12 7.66 -13.16
C ARG A 73 12.44 8.35 -12.89
N ASP A 74 12.85 9.28 -13.76
CA ASP A 74 14.10 10.02 -13.62
C ASP A 74 14.15 10.78 -12.30
N VAL A 75 13.04 11.41 -11.90
CA VAL A 75 12.94 12.11 -10.61
C VAL A 75 13.08 11.14 -9.43
N LEU A 76 12.39 9.99 -9.48
CA LEU A 76 12.46 9.00 -8.40
C LEU A 76 13.84 8.32 -8.33
N GLU A 77 14.51 8.13 -9.46
CA GLU A 77 15.90 7.62 -9.50
C GLU A 77 16.86 8.63 -8.89
N ALA A 78 16.76 9.90 -9.26
CA ALA A 78 17.58 10.96 -8.68
C ALA A 78 17.33 11.13 -7.17
N ALA A 79 16.06 11.13 -6.73
CA ALA A 79 15.71 11.20 -5.32
C ALA A 79 16.21 9.98 -4.53
N GLY A 80 16.16 8.80 -5.15
CA GLY A 80 16.59 7.52 -4.58
C GLY A 80 18.10 7.43 -4.31
N THR A 81 18.91 8.38 -4.80
CA THR A 81 20.34 8.50 -4.43
C THR A 81 20.53 8.95 -2.98
N LYS A 82 19.50 9.48 -2.34
CA LYS A 82 19.54 9.95 -0.95
C LYS A 82 19.17 8.81 0.00
N TRP A 83 19.99 8.62 1.04
CA TRP A 83 19.83 7.54 2.01
C TRP A 83 18.47 7.50 2.73
N ASN A 84 17.82 8.66 2.87
CA ASN A 84 16.55 8.80 3.58
C ASN A 84 15.32 8.77 2.66
N PHE A 85 15.51 8.59 1.34
CA PHE A 85 14.38 8.47 0.41
C PHE A 85 13.87 7.04 0.36
N LEU A 86 12.58 6.84 0.61
CA LEU A 86 11.97 5.51 0.57
C LEU A 86 11.64 5.11 -0.87
N PRO A 87 12.02 3.90 -1.33
CA PRO A 87 11.96 3.50 -2.74
C PRO A 87 10.55 3.05 -3.17
N PHE A 88 9.53 3.84 -2.87
CA PHE A 88 8.19 3.61 -3.38
C PHE A 88 8.07 4.04 -4.84
N ARG A 89 7.20 3.34 -5.58
CA ARG A 89 6.92 3.61 -6.99
C ARG A 89 5.44 3.84 -7.20
N PRO A 90 5.03 4.65 -8.20
CA PRO A 90 3.62 4.77 -8.58
C PRO A 90 3.04 3.43 -9.01
N GLY A 91 1.80 3.20 -8.66
CA GLY A 91 1.12 1.95 -9.04
C GLY A 91 -0.29 1.85 -8.47
N LEU A 92 -0.98 0.81 -8.89
CA LEU A 92 -2.30 0.47 -8.38
C LEU A 92 -2.18 -0.23 -7.03
N VAL A 93 -3.06 0.12 -6.10
CA VAL A 93 -3.14 -0.51 -4.78
C VAL A 93 -4.35 -1.42 -4.75
N GLY A 94 -4.10 -2.72 -4.70
CA GLY A 94 -5.11 -3.76 -4.60
C GLY A 94 -4.86 -4.70 -3.41
N GLY A 95 -5.68 -5.74 -3.33
CA GLY A 95 -5.58 -6.80 -2.31
C GLY A 95 -6.33 -6.48 -1.03
N HIS A 96 -6.27 -7.46 -0.09
CA HIS A 96 -7.11 -7.47 1.11
C HIS A 96 -6.60 -6.59 2.26
N CYS A 97 -5.32 -6.25 2.29
CA CYS A 97 -4.72 -5.56 3.43
C CYS A 97 -4.45 -4.09 3.12
N ILE A 98 -3.57 -3.79 2.15
CA ILE A 98 -3.10 -2.42 1.92
C ILE A 98 -4.25 -1.49 1.51
N GLY A 99 -5.21 -1.98 0.71
CA GLY A 99 -6.38 -1.22 0.28
C GLY A 99 -7.52 -1.14 1.31
N VAL A 100 -7.48 -1.94 2.37
CA VAL A 100 -8.62 -2.12 3.31
C VAL A 100 -8.28 -1.69 4.73
N ASP A 101 -7.12 -2.07 5.27
CA ASP A 101 -6.72 -1.74 6.65
C ASP A 101 -6.75 -0.23 6.96
N PRO A 102 -6.37 0.68 6.04
CA PRO A 102 -6.49 2.11 6.30
C PRO A 102 -7.93 2.56 6.57
N TYR A 103 -8.93 1.93 5.95
CA TYR A 103 -10.34 2.24 6.22
C TYR A 103 -10.77 1.78 7.60
N TYR A 104 -10.31 0.61 8.07
CA TYR A 104 -10.56 0.17 9.45
C TYR A 104 -9.93 1.12 10.45
N LEU A 105 -8.70 1.57 10.20
CA LEU A 105 -8.04 2.54 11.06
C LEU A 105 -8.78 3.89 11.06
N ALA A 106 -9.24 4.34 9.89
CA ALA A 106 -10.01 5.56 9.76
C ALA A 106 -11.35 5.48 10.53
N GLN A 107 -12.07 4.38 10.38
CA GLN A 107 -13.32 4.16 11.12
C GLN A 107 -13.07 4.11 12.63
N CYS A 108 -12.00 3.45 13.05
CA CYS A 108 -11.62 3.41 14.46
C CYS A 108 -11.36 4.83 15.00
N ALA A 109 -10.54 5.63 14.28
CA ALA A 109 -10.25 7.01 14.65
C ALA A 109 -11.52 7.86 14.78
N GLN A 110 -12.44 7.75 13.83
CA GLN A 110 -13.71 8.48 13.85
C GLN A 110 -14.60 8.10 15.05
N ARG A 111 -14.59 6.83 15.49
CA ARG A 111 -15.28 6.42 16.73
C ARG A 111 -14.71 7.09 17.97
N TYR A 112 -13.45 7.47 17.94
CA TYR A 112 -12.78 8.24 19.00
C TYR A 112 -12.84 9.78 18.76
N GLY A 113 -13.66 10.23 17.80
CA GLY A 113 -13.86 11.67 17.54
C GLY A 113 -12.76 12.32 16.69
N TYR A 114 -11.87 11.53 16.05
CA TYR A 114 -10.78 12.06 15.21
C TYR A 114 -11.03 11.76 13.72
N ASN A 115 -10.96 12.78 12.86
CA ASN A 115 -11.03 12.60 11.42
C ASN A 115 -9.61 12.42 10.83
N PRO A 116 -9.25 11.24 10.32
CA PRO A 116 -7.89 10.95 9.85
C PRO A 116 -7.67 11.46 8.42
N GLU A 117 -7.34 12.72 8.26
CA GLU A 117 -7.23 13.42 6.97
C GLU A 117 -6.20 12.78 6.02
N ILE A 118 -4.98 12.52 6.50
CA ILE A 118 -3.89 11.95 5.69
C ILE A 118 -4.25 10.56 5.18
N ILE A 119 -4.78 9.71 6.06
CA ILE A 119 -5.17 8.34 5.70
C ILE A 119 -6.27 8.34 4.62
N LEU A 120 -7.30 9.16 4.84
CA LEU A 120 -8.42 9.26 3.89
C LEU A 120 -7.99 9.93 2.58
N ALA A 121 -7.11 10.92 2.59
CA ALA A 121 -6.55 11.52 1.39
C ALA A 121 -5.73 10.50 0.58
N GLY A 122 -4.87 9.73 1.25
CA GLY A 122 -4.10 8.65 0.63
C GLY A 122 -5.01 7.61 -0.04
N ARG A 123 -6.06 7.19 0.65
CA ARG A 123 -7.04 6.27 0.07
C ARG A 123 -7.75 6.84 -1.17
N ARG A 124 -8.23 8.08 -1.12
CA ARG A 124 -8.85 8.72 -2.29
C ARG A 124 -7.89 8.79 -3.47
N MET A 125 -6.62 9.10 -3.21
CA MET A 125 -5.59 9.13 -4.26
C MET A 125 -5.42 7.75 -4.92
N ASN A 126 -5.21 6.71 -4.13
CA ASN A 126 -4.97 5.35 -4.62
C ASN A 126 -6.20 4.74 -5.29
N ASP A 127 -7.40 4.98 -4.75
CA ASP A 127 -8.64 4.51 -5.36
C ASP A 127 -8.91 5.14 -6.73
N GLY A 128 -8.53 6.39 -6.94
CA GLY A 128 -8.66 7.09 -8.21
C GLY A 128 -7.60 6.75 -9.26
N MET A 129 -6.59 5.93 -8.94
CA MET A 129 -5.50 5.67 -9.88
C MET A 129 -5.89 4.81 -11.08
N GLY A 130 -6.79 3.84 -10.91
CA GLY A 130 -7.28 3.04 -12.03
C GLY A 130 -7.93 3.89 -13.11
N GLU A 131 -8.82 4.79 -12.71
CA GLU A 131 -9.46 5.74 -13.62
C GLU A 131 -8.44 6.67 -14.28
N TYR A 132 -7.48 7.19 -13.50
CA TYR A 132 -6.41 8.02 -14.04
C TYR A 132 -5.61 7.31 -15.13
N VAL A 133 -5.22 6.05 -14.92
CA VAL A 133 -4.50 5.24 -15.92
C VAL A 133 -5.33 5.09 -17.19
N ALA A 134 -6.61 4.73 -17.07
CA ALA A 134 -7.51 4.61 -18.22
C ALA A 134 -7.60 5.93 -19.02
N GLN A 135 -7.75 7.05 -18.32
CA GLN A 135 -7.77 8.37 -18.96
C GLN A 135 -6.44 8.70 -19.66
N GLN A 136 -5.29 8.32 -19.10
CA GLN A 136 -3.99 8.53 -19.76
C GLN A 136 -3.86 7.66 -21.03
N VAL A 137 -4.32 6.42 -21.00
CA VAL A 137 -4.35 5.54 -22.19
C VAL A 137 -5.15 6.19 -23.30
N ILE A 138 -6.37 6.66 -23.02
CA ILE A 138 -7.22 7.36 -24.00
C ILE A 138 -6.51 8.60 -24.58
N LYS A 139 -5.91 9.44 -23.74
CA LYS A 139 -5.15 10.62 -24.19
C LYS A 139 -3.98 10.26 -25.11
N LEU A 140 -3.26 9.19 -24.77
CA LEU A 140 -2.13 8.72 -25.59
C LEU A 140 -2.59 8.16 -26.93
N MET A 141 -3.71 7.42 -26.96
CA MET A 141 -4.33 6.94 -28.20
C MET A 141 -4.69 8.11 -29.11
N LEU A 142 -5.39 9.10 -28.57
CA LEU A 142 -5.77 10.30 -29.33
C LEU A 142 -4.55 11.06 -29.88
N LYS A 143 -3.49 11.24 -29.07
CA LYS A 143 -2.25 11.87 -29.52
C LYS A 143 -1.57 11.13 -30.66
N LYS A 144 -1.74 9.80 -30.74
CA LYS A 144 -1.19 8.94 -31.79
C LYS A 144 -2.14 8.73 -32.96
N GLY A 145 -3.29 9.38 -32.99
CA GLY A 145 -4.31 9.21 -34.03
C GLY A 145 -4.99 7.84 -34.02
N ILE A 146 -4.94 7.12 -32.88
CA ILE A 146 -5.60 5.81 -32.74
C ILE A 146 -7.06 6.07 -32.35
N GLN A 147 -7.98 5.45 -33.09
CA GLN A 147 -9.41 5.51 -32.80
C GLN A 147 -9.70 4.81 -31.47
N VAL A 148 -10.33 5.50 -30.54
CA VAL A 148 -10.64 4.96 -29.20
C VAL A 148 -11.85 4.02 -29.25
N LEU A 149 -12.91 4.46 -29.93
CA LEU A 149 -14.15 3.69 -30.05
C LEU A 149 -13.91 2.42 -30.88
N GLY A 150 -14.25 1.26 -30.30
CA GLY A 150 -14.06 -0.03 -30.93
C GLY A 150 -12.64 -0.61 -30.86
N SER A 151 -11.69 0.08 -30.21
CA SER A 151 -10.34 -0.43 -30.02
C SER A 151 -10.32 -1.60 -29.03
N HIS A 152 -9.44 -2.55 -29.29
CA HIS A 152 -9.15 -3.66 -28.39
C HIS A 152 -7.90 -3.33 -27.55
N ILE A 153 -8.02 -3.41 -26.24
CA ILE A 153 -6.92 -3.18 -25.30
C ILE A 153 -6.62 -4.47 -24.56
N LEU A 154 -5.39 -4.96 -24.66
CA LEU A 154 -4.91 -6.12 -23.90
C LEU A 154 -4.27 -5.63 -22.60
N ILE A 155 -4.82 -6.08 -21.47
CA ILE A 155 -4.24 -5.84 -20.14
C ILE A 155 -3.42 -7.07 -19.75
N LEU A 156 -2.13 -6.86 -19.48
CA LEU A 156 -1.22 -7.90 -19.00
C LEU A 156 -1.03 -7.76 -17.50
N GLY A 157 -1.37 -8.81 -16.75
CA GLY A 157 -1.39 -8.82 -15.29
C GLY A 157 -2.77 -8.44 -14.73
N PHE A 158 -3.40 -9.41 -14.09
CA PHE A 158 -4.79 -9.28 -13.61
C PHE A 158 -4.90 -9.33 -12.08
N THR A 159 -3.88 -9.88 -11.41
CA THR A 159 -3.86 -10.00 -9.95
C THR A 159 -3.03 -8.89 -9.32
N PHE A 160 -3.36 -8.54 -8.08
CA PHE A 160 -2.62 -7.52 -7.32
C PHE A 160 -1.20 -7.97 -6.88
N LYS A 161 -0.90 -9.28 -7.01
CA LYS A 161 0.38 -9.86 -6.59
C LYS A 161 0.77 -11.02 -7.50
N GLU A 162 2.05 -11.09 -7.82
CA GLU A 162 2.63 -12.21 -8.59
C GLU A 162 2.38 -13.56 -7.91
N ASN A 163 2.14 -14.58 -8.74
CA ASN A 163 1.90 -15.96 -8.28
C ASN A 163 0.75 -16.11 -7.26
N CYS A 164 -0.23 -15.22 -7.33
CA CYS A 164 -1.40 -15.25 -6.48
C CYS A 164 -2.66 -15.38 -7.35
N PRO A 165 -3.46 -16.44 -7.22
CA PRO A 165 -4.67 -16.63 -8.03
C PRO A 165 -5.84 -15.74 -7.59
N ASP A 166 -5.67 -14.90 -6.57
CA ASP A 166 -6.71 -14.06 -6.00
C ASP A 166 -6.89 -12.77 -6.82
N VAL A 167 -8.05 -12.63 -7.44
CA VAL A 167 -8.45 -11.47 -8.25
C VAL A 167 -9.34 -10.48 -7.51
N ARG A 168 -9.67 -10.76 -6.25
CA ARG A 168 -10.52 -9.88 -5.45
C ARG A 168 -9.79 -8.59 -5.13
N ASN A 169 -10.50 -7.47 -5.17
CA ASN A 169 -9.94 -6.14 -4.92
C ASN A 169 -8.74 -5.79 -5.82
N THR A 170 -8.67 -6.35 -7.02
CA THR A 170 -7.74 -5.87 -8.04
C THR A 170 -8.21 -4.51 -8.57
N LYS A 171 -7.26 -3.67 -9.02
CA LYS A 171 -7.55 -2.30 -9.51
C LYS A 171 -7.21 -2.19 -10.99
#